data_62dcceae197e39f0acc089a1a15015cb
#
_entry.id   62dcceae197e39f0acc089a1a15015cb
#
_cell.length_a   1.000
_cell.length_b   1.000
_cell.length_c   1.000
_cell.angle_alpha   90.00
_cell.angle_beta   90.00
_cell.angle_gamma   90.00
#
_symmetry.space_group_name_H-M   'P 1'
#
loop_
_entity.id
_entity.type
_entity.pdbx_description
1 polymer ?
#
loop_
_entity_poly.entity_id
_entity_poly.type
_entity_poly.pdbx_seq_one_letter_code
_entity_poly.pdbx_strand_id
1 'polypeptide(L)'
;MAGEDRNQADHIESQLLKNGRSFSFFQAFRLLRNLLAENGGFAEKSGTNLSFKGLRIRPNLSLAFPAADVEKIEKTGGKNGYEMVANILGLYGTCSPLPTFYTEELFEDTSGGNNTTKDLVDIINQRLYELLFAGWGKYRTMQKILEEKSRVDEERLFSLIGMSEEQLRDEIKNPYFLLRYTGLFAMGPRSAAGLETILSDALGAGKVEIIQLAEQKGLIPDDQKAYLGCNIDLGANSLLGRQSRTSTGAFRIKIGPVSEDVFRSFFPGETRHDRLVLLTKLYLSRPFEYVVEVRLDREEQP
;
A
#
# COMPACT_ATOMS: atom_id res chain seq x y z
N MET A 1 17.78 16.04 -3.31
CA MET A 1 16.48 15.58 -2.84
C MET A 1 15.47 16.71 -2.57
N ALA A 2 15.68 17.69 -1.69
CA ALA A 2 14.69 18.76 -1.45
C ALA A 2 14.44 19.73 -2.62
N GLY A 3 15.32 19.84 -3.59
CA GLY A 3 15.16 20.69 -4.78
C GLY A 3 14.41 20.05 -5.94
N GLU A 4 14.51 18.73 -6.08
CA GLU A 4 13.80 17.98 -7.13
C GLU A 4 12.31 17.83 -6.81
N ASP A 5 11.96 17.61 -5.54
CA ASP A 5 10.57 17.51 -5.08
C ASP A 5 9.82 18.84 -5.27
N ARG A 6 10.49 19.98 -5.03
CA ARG A 6 9.91 21.32 -5.28
C ARG A 6 9.62 21.58 -6.76
N ASN A 7 10.54 21.22 -7.64
CA ASN A 7 10.34 21.39 -9.09
C ASN A 7 9.18 20.50 -9.60
N GLN A 8 8.97 19.32 -9.01
CA GLN A 8 7.85 18.47 -9.35
C GLN A 8 6.51 19.02 -8.85
N ALA A 9 6.46 19.56 -7.63
CA ALA A 9 5.27 20.18 -7.07
C ALA A 9 4.83 21.41 -7.90
N ASP A 10 5.76 22.31 -8.27
CA ASP A 10 5.50 23.46 -9.13
C ASP A 10 5.02 23.06 -10.52
N HIS A 11 5.55 21.97 -11.07
CA HIS A 11 5.11 21.43 -12.35
C HIS A 11 3.68 20.90 -12.29
N ILE A 12 3.35 20.10 -11.25
CA ILE A 12 1.99 19.56 -11.02
C ILE A 12 1.00 20.71 -10.83
N GLU A 13 1.34 21.70 -10.02
CA GLU A 13 0.51 22.87 -9.80
C GLU A 13 0.21 23.60 -11.13
N SER A 14 1.25 23.86 -11.93
CA SER A 14 1.09 24.51 -13.24
C SER A 14 0.22 23.73 -14.20
N GLN A 15 0.27 22.40 -14.18
CA GLN A 15 -0.59 21.52 -14.97
C GLN A 15 -2.04 21.55 -14.48
N LEU A 16 -2.29 21.53 -13.18
CA LEU A 16 -3.63 21.62 -12.60
C LEU A 16 -4.32 22.95 -12.98
N LEU A 17 -3.59 24.05 -12.89
CA LEU A 17 -4.12 25.37 -13.23
C LEU A 17 -4.39 25.55 -14.73
N LYS A 18 -3.53 24.98 -15.61
CA LYS A 18 -3.67 25.09 -17.06
C LYS A 18 -4.66 24.10 -17.67
N ASN A 19 -4.62 22.85 -17.18
CA ASN A 19 -5.33 21.72 -17.74
C ASN A 19 -6.28 21.05 -16.75
N GLY A 20 -6.96 21.82 -15.88
CA GLY A 20 -7.87 21.29 -14.86
C GLY A 20 -8.90 20.30 -15.38
N ARG A 21 -9.39 20.50 -16.61
CA ARG A 21 -10.35 19.62 -17.29
C ARG A 21 -9.84 18.22 -17.60
N SER A 22 -8.53 18.00 -17.65
CA SER A 22 -7.96 16.66 -17.91
C SER A 22 -7.94 15.75 -16.67
N PHE A 23 -8.21 16.30 -15.51
CA PHE A 23 -8.21 15.56 -14.24
C PHE A 23 -9.61 15.17 -13.81
N SER A 24 -9.77 13.96 -13.25
CA SER A 24 -11.00 13.62 -12.55
C SER A 24 -11.13 14.43 -11.26
N PHE A 25 -12.34 14.65 -10.80
CA PHE A 25 -12.60 15.41 -9.56
C PHE A 25 -11.78 14.91 -8.37
N PHE A 26 -11.78 13.60 -8.13
CA PHE A 26 -11.06 13.01 -6.99
C PHE A 26 -9.56 13.18 -7.09
N GLN A 27 -9.00 13.08 -8.28
CA GLN A 27 -7.57 13.27 -8.50
C GLN A 27 -7.17 14.73 -8.32
N ALA A 28 -7.92 15.66 -8.91
CA ALA A 28 -7.68 17.10 -8.74
C ALA A 28 -7.77 17.51 -7.27
N PHE A 29 -8.82 17.07 -6.56
CA PHE A 29 -9.00 17.33 -5.13
C PHE A 29 -7.82 16.82 -4.30
N ARG A 30 -7.40 15.56 -4.55
CA ARG A 30 -6.27 14.92 -3.86
C ARG A 30 -4.97 15.70 -4.04
N LEU A 31 -4.65 16.08 -5.28
CA LEU A 31 -3.43 16.83 -5.61
C LEU A 31 -3.44 18.23 -4.98
N LEU A 32 -4.57 18.95 -5.06
CA LEU A 32 -4.72 20.27 -4.42
C LEU A 32 -4.57 20.18 -2.90
N ARG A 33 -5.12 19.14 -2.27
CA ARG A 33 -4.97 18.89 -0.84
C ARG A 33 -3.50 18.68 -0.45
N ASN A 34 -2.77 17.90 -1.23
CA ASN A 34 -1.34 17.65 -0.97
C ASN A 34 -0.51 18.93 -1.14
N LEU A 35 -0.75 19.71 -2.18
CA LEU A 35 -0.10 21.01 -2.40
C LEU A 35 -0.38 22.01 -1.24
N LEU A 36 -1.61 22.03 -0.72
CA LEU A 36 -1.96 22.85 0.43
C LEU A 36 -1.26 22.38 1.71
N ALA A 37 -1.10 21.07 1.90
CA ALA A 37 -0.42 20.50 3.05
C ALA A 37 1.09 20.83 3.04
N GLU A 38 1.74 20.79 1.88
CA GLU A 38 3.14 21.18 1.70
C GLU A 38 3.37 22.68 1.95
N ASN A 39 2.43 23.52 1.54
CA ASN A 39 2.49 24.98 1.72
C ASN A 39 2.08 25.47 3.12
N GLY A 40 1.89 24.58 4.10
CA GLY A 40 1.58 24.94 5.49
C GLY A 40 0.11 25.33 5.73
N GLY A 41 -0.78 25.12 4.76
CA GLY A 41 -2.23 25.27 4.87
C GLY A 41 -2.85 24.01 5.44
N PHE A 42 -2.72 23.75 6.73
CA PHE A 42 -3.15 22.52 7.36
C PHE A 42 -4.66 22.35 7.40
N ALA A 43 -5.13 21.19 6.98
CA ALA A 43 -6.36 20.59 7.46
C ALA A 43 -6.16 20.19 8.94
N GLU A 44 -6.76 20.88 9.87
CA GLU A 44 -6.84 20.41 11.26
C GLU A 44 -7.54 19.05 11.28
N LYS A 45 -6.81 18.01 11.67
CA LYS A 45 -7.38 16.71 12.04
C LYS A 45 -8.11 16.86 13.37
N SER A 46 -9.31 17.41 13.34
CA SER A 46 -10.23 17.36 14.48
C SER A 46 -11.37 16.42 14.14
N GLY A 47 -11.22 15.15 14.47
CA GLY A 47 -12.30 14.15 14.41
C GLY A 47 -13.00 14.04 13.05
N THR A 48 -14.32 14.17 13.04
CA THR A 48 -15.19 14.10 11.85
C THR A 48 -15.24 15.40 11.02
N ASN A 49 -14.54 16.46 11.42
CA ASN A 49 -14.56 17.75 10.72
C ASN A 49 -13.41 17.84 9.70
N LEU A 50 -13.67 17.36 8.49
CA LEU A 50 -12.84 17.51 7.31
C LEU A 50 -13.10 18.90 6.67
N SER A 51 -12.68 19.97 7.32
CA SER A 51 -12.66 21.28 6.69
C SER A 51 -11.28 21.54 6.09
N PHE A 52 -11.21 21.62 4.77
CA PHE A 52 -9.96 21.89 4.06
C PHE A 52 -9.79 23.41 3.93
N LYS A 53 -9.13 24.03 4.91
CA LYS A 53 -8.77 25.44 4.84
C LYS A 53 -7.91 25.70 3.60
N GLY A 54 -8.37 26.62 2.74
CA GLY A 54 -7.66 27.00 1.53
C GLY A 54 -8.15 26.35 0.23
N LEU A 55 -9.06 25.37 0.27
CA LEU A 55 -9.69 24.81 -0.91
C LEU A 55 -11.19 25.13 -0.93
N ARG A 56 -11.59 25.98 -1.88
CA ARG A 56 -12.99 26.30 -2.14
C ARG A 56 -13.48 25.53 -3.36
N ILE A 57 -14.59 24.83 -3.24
CA ILE A 57 -15.17 24.05 -4.33
C ILE A 57 -16.58 24.55 -4.59
N ARG A 58 -16.89 24.85 -5.83
CA ARG A 58 -18.21 25.32 -6.25
C ARG A 58 -18.70 24.49 -7.45
N PRO A 59 -20.03 24.29 -7.57
CA PRO A 59 -20.61 23.77 -8.79
C PRO A 59 -20.46 24.79 -9.93
N ASN A 60 -20.46 24.31 -11.15
CA ASN A 60 -20.50 25.15 -12.33
C ASN A 60 -21.94 25.70 -12.53
N LEU A 61 -22.07 27.01 -12.52
CA LEU A 61 -23.34 27.67 -12.84
C LEU A 61 -23.52 27.71 -14.37
N SER A 62 -23.87 26.59 -14.97
CA SER A 62 -24.09 26.41 -16.38
C SER A 62 -25.13 25.33 -16.62
N LEU A 63 -25.94 25.48 -17.67
CA LEU A 63 -26.87 24.45 -18.16
C LEU A 63 -26.32 23.69 -19.36
N ALA A 64 -25.13 24.04 -19.83
CA ALA A 64 -24.46 23.34 -20.91
C ALA A 64 -23.99 21.96 -20.46
N PHE A 65 -23.97 20.98 -21.38
CA PHE A 65 -23.47 19.64 -21.07
C PHE A 65 -21.99 19.70 -20.66
N PRO A 66 -21.64 19.13 -19.48
CA PRO A 66 -20.28 19.19 -18.97
C PRO A 66 -19.35 18.23 -19.74
N ALA A 67 -18.23 18.75 -20.23
CA ALA A 67 -17.25 17.96 -20.96
C ALA A 67 -16.27 17.19 -20.03
N ALA A 68 -16.16 17.61 -18.76
CA ALA A 68 -15.24 17.04 -17.79
C ALA A 68 -15.78 17.21 -16.36
N ASP A 69 -15.26 16.45 -15.40
CA ASP A 69 -15.65 16.55 -13.99
C ASP A 69 -15.26 17.90 -13.37
N VAL A 70 -14.15 18.47 -13.79
CA VAL A 70 -13.62 19.77 -13.35
C VAL A 70 -13.65 20.74 -14.49
N GLU A 71 -14.28 21.90 -14.28
CA GLU A 71 -14.33 22.94 -15.27
C GLU A 71 -13.07 23.80 -15.27
N LYS A 72 -12.68 24.29 -14.11
CA LYS A 72 -11.47 25.10 -13.94
C LYS A 72 -10.95 25.02 -12.50
N ILE A 73 -9.65 25.34 -12.37
CA ILE A 73 -8.96 25.48 -11.09
C ILE A 73 -8.22 26.81 -11.15
N GLU A 74 -8.43 27.65 -10.13
CA GLU A 74 -7.82 28.99 -10.03
C GLU A 74 -7.17 29.18 -8.66
N LYS A 75 -6.10 30.01 -8.60
CA LYS A 75 -5.58 30.49 -7.32
C LYS A 75 -6.46 31.59 -6.78
N THR A 76 -6.85 31.46 -5.53
CA THR A 76 -7.54 32.55 -4.81
C THR A 76 -6.51 33.60 -4.40
N GLY A 77 -6.84 34.91 -4.52
CA GLY A 77 -5.91 36.02 -4.25
C GLY A 77 -5.42 36.18 -2.80
N GLY A 78 -5.73 35.25 -1.89
CA GLY A 78 -5.19 35.15 -0.54
C GLY A 78 -4.02 34.16 -0.47
N LYS A 79 -3.20 34.24 0.58
CA LYS A 79 -2.05 33.33 0.77
C LYS A 79 -2.49 31.87 0.67
N ASN A 80 -2.03 31.20 -0.41
CA ASN A 80 -2.12 29.75 -0.64
C ASN A 80 -3.54 29.15 -0.68
N GLY A 81 -4.51 29.79 -1.38
CA GLY A 81 -5.83 29.20 -1.60
C GLY A 81 -6.07 28.78 -3.04
N TYR A 82 -6.91 27.76 -3.23
CA TYR A 82 -7.38 27.33 -4.56
C TYR A 82 -8.90 27.33 -4.60
N GLU A 83 -9.44 27.69 -5.77
CA GLU A 83 -10.85 27.56 -6.09
C GLU A 83 -11.01 26.58 -7.24
N MET A 84 -11.84 25.55 -7.05
CA MET A 84 -12.15 24.53 -8.05
C MET A 84 -13.63 24.60 -8.41
N VAL A 85 -13.93 24.74 -9.68
CA VAL A 85 -15.29 24.67 -10.22
C VAL A 85 -15.51 23.25 -10.74
N ALA A 86 -16.49 22.54 -10.16
CA ALA A 86 -16.77 21.14 -10.48
C ALA A 86 -18.12 21.01 -11.21
N ASN A 87 -18.19 20.03 -12.12
CA ASN A 87 -19.38 19.70 -12.90
C ASN A 87 -20.14 18.50 -12.32
N ILE A 88 -19.71 17.97 -11.17
CA ILE A 88 -20.34 16.85 -10.50
C ILE A 88 -20.99 17.33 -9.17
N LEU A 89 -22.00 16.64 -8.70
CA LEU A 89 -22.61 16.84 -7.39
C LEU A 89 -22.80 18.31 -7.03
N GLY A 90 -23.80 18.97 -7.57
CA GLY A 90 -24.11 20.35 -7.20
C GLY A 90 -25.59 20.50 -6.91
N LEU A 91 -25.96 21.46 -6.06
CA LEU A 91 -27.35 21.84 -5.83
C LEU A 91 -27.87 22.80 -6.90
N TYR A 92 -27.01 23.23 -7.84
CA TYR A 92 -27.36 23.97 -9.06
C TYR A 92 -26.45 23.53 -10.20
N GLY A 93 -26.81 23.89 -11.43
CA GLY A 93 -26.11 23.45 -12.64
C GLY A 93 -26.72 22.20 -13.27
N THR A 94 -26.05 21.64 -14.27
CA THR A 94 -26.58 20.55 -15.10
C THR A 94 -26.83 19.24 -14.34
N CYS A 95 -26.03 18.96 -13.32
CA CYS A 95 -26.12 17.73 -12.50
C CYS A 95 -26.92 17.96 -11.20
N SER A 96 -27.69 19.04 -11.09
CA SER A 96 -28.45 19.36 -9.90
C SER A 96 -29.64 18.41 -9.71
N PRO A 97 -29.90 17.94 -8.47
CA PRO A 97 -31.13 17.26 -8.14
C PRO A 97 -32.33 18.20 -8.02
N LEU A 98 -32.08 19.51 -7.95
CA LEU A 98 -33.14 20.52 -7.92
C LEU A 98 -33.70 20.81 -9.31
N PRO A 99 -34.95 21.25 -9.42
CA PRO A 99 -35.53 21.67 -10.68
C PRO A 99 -34.72 22.78 -11.35
N THR A 100 -34.67 22.79 -12.68
CA THR A 100 -33.84 23.67 -13.50
C THR A 100 -34.08 25.15 -13.26
N PHE A 101 -35.32 25.54 -12.93
CA PHE A 101 -35.69 26.94 -12.67
C PHE A 101 -34.90 27.58 -11.51
N TYR A 102 -34.46 26.79 -10.52
CA TYR A 102 -33.56 27.30 -9.47
C TYR A 102 -32.19 27.70 -10.01
N THR A 103 -31.68 26.94 -10.99
CA THR A 103 -30.43 27.30 -11.64
C THR A 103 -30.56 28.53 -12.52
N GLU A 104 -31.69 28.67 -13.21
CA GLU A 104 -32.03 29.85 -14.03
C GLU A 104 -32.16 31.10 -13.17
N GLU A 105 -32.85 31.00 -12.03
CA GLU A 105 -33.01 32.11 -11.06
C GLU A 105 -31.65 32.55 -10.49
N LEU A 106 -30.77 31.58 -10.11
CA LEU A 106 -29.43 31.88 -9.65
C LEU A 106 -28.57 32.52 -10.75
N PHE A 107 -28.80 32.16 -12.01
CA PHE A 107 -28.11 32.75 -13.15
C PHE A 107 -28.53 34.19 -13.38
N GLU A 108 -29.83 34.48 -13.28
CA GLU A 108 -30.39 35.83 -13.38
C GLU A 108 -29.90 36.71 -12.22
N ASP A 109 -29.97 36.23 -10.97
CA ASP A 109 -29.48 36.90 -9.79
C ASP A 109 -28.00 37.28 -9.91
N THR A 110 -27.15 36.33 -10.36
CA THR A 110 -25.73 36.53 -10.53
C THR A 110 -25.45 37.57 -11.65
N SER A 111 -26.25 37.54 -12.73
CA SER A 111 -26.16 38.52 -13.81
C SER A 111 -26.60 39.91 -13.35
N GLY A 112 -27.51 39.99 -12.43
CA GLY A 112 -27.95 41.23 -11.77
C GLY A 112 -27.00 41.73 -10.66
N GLY A 113 -25.89 41.01 -10.41
CA GLY A 113 -24.89 41.34 -9.37
C GLY A 113 -25.24 40.88 -7.96
N ASN A 114 -26.34 40.13 -7.77
CA ASN A 114 -26.73 39.56 -6.48
C ASN A 114 -26.21 38.11 -6.37
N ASN A 115 -25.19 37.91 -5.56
CA ASN A 115 -24.59 36.58 -5.34
C ASN A 115 -25.00 35.95 -3.99
N THR A 116 -25.89 36.60 -3.22
CA THR A 116 -26.19 36.18 -1.84
C THR A 116 -26.76 34.77 -1.77
N THR A 117 -27.74 34.44 -2.61
CA THR A 117 -28.40 33.13 -2.65
C THR A 117 -27.39 32.05 -3.10
N LYS A 118 -26.58 32.35 -4.10
CA LYS A 118 -25.51 31.45 -4.60
C LYS A 118 -24.49 31.18 -3.53
N ASP A 119 -23.97 32.20 -2.84
CA ASP A 119 -22.99 32.04 -1.78
C ASP A 119 -23.50 31.21 -0.60
N LEU A 120 -24.78 31.33 -0.26
CA LEU A 120 -25.45 30.50 0.75
C LEU A 120 -25.45 29.01 0.30
N VAL A 121 -25.85 28.73 -0.92
CA VAL A 121 -25.89 27.38 -1.48
C VAL A 121 -24.47 26.81 -1.62
N ASP A 122 -23.47 27.64 -1.93
CA ASP A 122 -22.06 27.24 -2.03
C ASP A 122 -21.49 26.75 -0.68
N ILE A 123 -21.95 27.31 0.45
CA ILE A 123 -21.55 26.80 1.76
C ILE A 123 -22.01 25.35 1.96
N ILE A 124 -23.20 25.01 1.52
CA ILE A 124 -23.76 23.67 1.60
C ILE A 124 -23.00 22.75 0.62
N ASN A 125 -22.80 23.20 -0.61
CA ASN A 125 -22.06 22.46 -1.63
C ASN A 125 -20.64 22.14 -1.21
N GLN A 126 -19.92 23.07 -0.61
CA GLN A 126 -18.58 22.87 -0.06
C GLN A 126 -18.57 21.66 0.88
N ARG A 127 -19.53 21.57 1.79
CA ARG A 127 -19.61 20.46 2.73
C ARG A 127 -19.96 19.14 2.06
N LEU A 128 -20.81 19.15 1.03
CA LEU A 128 -21.16 17.97 0.26
C LEU A 128 -19.95 17.42 -0.48
N TYR A 129 -19.12 18.26 -1.10
CA TYR A 129 -17.89 17.84 -1.77
C TYR A 129 -16.87 17.26 -0.80
N GLU A 130 -16.71 17.85 0.38
CA GLU A 130 -15.85 17.32 1.44
C GLU A 130 -16.28 15.92 1.89
N LEU A 131 -17.60 15.73 2.11
CA LEU A 131 -18.16 14.43 2.48
C LEU A 131 -18.04 13.39 1.35
N LEU A 132 -18.23 13.81 0.10
CA LEU A 132 -18.04 12.96 -1.07
C LEU A 132 -16.59 12.45 -1.14
N PHE A 133 -15.62 13.35 -0.98
CA PHE A 133 -14.21 12.98 -0.98
C PHE A 133 -13.87 12.05 0.20
N ALA A 134 -14.38 12.33 1.39
CA ALA A 134 -14.21 11.49 2.56
C ALA A 134 -14.78 10.08 2.36
N GLY A 135 -16.01 10.01 1.77
CA GLY A 135 -16.65 8.74 1.43
C GLY A 135 -15.84 7.93 0.41
N TRP A 136 -15.32 8.60 -0.63
CA TRP A 136 -14.46 7.97 -1.63
C TRP A 136 -13.15 7.45 -1.03
N GLY A 137 -12.53 8.22 -0.12
CA GLY A 137 -11.28 7.85 0.55
C GLY A 137 -11.44 6.76 1.62
N LYS A 138 -12.68 6.47 2.10
CA LYS A 138 -12.93 5.60 3.26
C LYS A 138 -12.27 4.22 3.15
N TYR A 139 -12.33 3.61 1.98
CA TYR A 139 -11.81 2.24 1.76
C TYR A 139 -10.46 2.21 1.03
N ARG A 140 -9.81 3.36 0.83
CA ARG A 140 -8.50 3.46 0.17
C ARG A 140 -7.37 3.49 1.20
N THR A 141 -7.19 2.36 1.89
CA THR A 141 -6.27 2.23 3.03
C THR A 141 -4.84 2.62 2.68
N MET A 142 -4.33 2.20 1.52
CA MET A 142 -2.97 2.54 1.10
C MET A 142 -2.78 4.04 0.89
N GLN A 143 -3.78 4.73 0.35
CA GLN A 143 -3.73 6.17 0.19
C GLN A 143 -3.71 6.90 1.54
N LYS A 144 -4.51 6.44 2.51
CA LYS A 144 -4.49 6.99 3.87
C LYS A 144 -3.15 6.80 4.57
N ILE A 145 -2.51 5.67 4.39
CA ILE A 145 -1.19 5.40 4.98
C ILE A 145 -0.12 6.25 4.33
N LEU A 146 -0.07 6.31 2.99
CA LEU A 146 1.00 6.99 2.26
C LEU A 146 0.87 8.52 2.29
N GLU A 147 -0.36 9.06 2.17
CA GLU A 147 -0.60 10.49 2.07
C GLU A 147 -1.01 11.13 3.40
N GLU A 148 -1.93 10.49 4.12
CA GLU A 148 -2.45 11.02 5.38
C GLU A 148 -1.61 10.60 6.59
N LYS A 149 -0.64 9.67 6.40
CA LYS A 149 0.20 9.09 7.46
C LYS A 149 -0.66 8.60 8.65
N SER A 150 -1.77 7.92 8.33
CA SER A 150 -2.71 7.40 9.32
C SER A 150 -2.07 6.24 10.10
N ARG A 151 -1.61 6.51 11.32
CA ARG A 151 -1.04 5.47 12.21
C ARG A 151 -2.02 4.35 12.49
N VAL A 152 -3.31 4.66 12.63
CA VAL A 152 -4.35 3.65 12.92
C VAL A 152 -4.51 2.64 11.79
N ASP A 153 -4.53 3.10 10.54
CA ASP A 153 -4.66 2.21 9.38
C ASP A 153 -3.35 1.45 9.12
N GLU A 154 -2.20 2.07 9.40
CA GLU A 154 -0.89 1.44 9.37
C GLU A 154 -0.80 0.29 10.41
N GLU A 155 -1.14 0.55 11.67
CA GLU A 155 -1.15 -0.44 12.74
C GLU A 155 -2.09 -1.62 12.43
N ARG A 156 -3.25 -1.36 11.84
CA ARG A 156 -4.17 -2.41 11.38
C ARG A 156 -3.53 -3.33 10.35
N LEU A 157 -2.82 -2.78 9.36
CA LEU A 157 -2.14 -3.59 8.35
C LEU A 157 -0.97 -4.40 8.95
N PHE A 158 -0.17 -3.78 9.82
CA PHE A 158 0.90 -4.50 10.50
C PHE A 158 0.36 -5.59 11.44
N SER A 159 -0.80 -5.38 12.07
CA SER A 159 -1.47 -6.40 12.89
C SER A 159 -1.86 -7.63 12.08
N LEU A 160 -2.28 -7.47 10.82
CA LEU A 160 -2.59 -8.60 9.93
C LEU A 160 -1.35 -9.45 9.59
N ILE A 161 -0.17 -8.86 9.62
CA ILE A 161 1.11 -9.57 9.43
C ILE A 161 1.61 -10.20 10.74
N GLY A 162 1.04 -9.79 11.90
CA GLY A 162 1.50 -10.19 13.21
C GLY A 162 2.58 -9.27 13.80
N MET A 163 2.71 -8.05 13.28
CA MET A 163 3.73 -7.06 13.67
C MET A 163 3.08 -5.77 14.22
N SER A 164 2.12 -5.92 15.10
CA SER A 164 1.43 -4.79 15.74
C SER A 164 2.35 -3.97 16.65
N GLU A 165 3.33 -4.61 17.29
CA GLU A 165 4.26 -3.94 18.19
C GLU A 165 5.35 -3.17 17.43
N GLU A 166 5.58 -1.93 17.83
CA GLU A 166 6.55 -1.03 17.21
C GLU A 166 7.98 -1.57 17.34
N GLN A 167 8.29 -2.19 18.49
CA GLN A 167 9.60 -2.81 18.76
C GLN A 167 9.99 -3.87 17.72
N LEU A 168 9.03 -4.72 17.31
CA LEU A 168 9.29 -5.74 16.28
C LEU A 168 9.55 -5.13 14.90
N ARG A 169 8.96 -3.96 14.64
CA ARG A 169 9.15 -3.23 13.37
C ARG A 169 10.49 -2.52 13.31
N ASP A 170 10.97 -2.00 14.44
CA ASP A 170 12.24 -1.27 14.53
C ASP A 170 13.46 -2.17 14.26
N GLU A 171 13.33 -3.48 14.52
CA GLU A 171 14.37 -4.46 14.17
C GLU A 171 14.51 -4.65 12.64
N ILE A 172 13.51 -4.22 11.86
CA ILE A 172 13.48 -4.43 10.41
C ILE A 172 13.79 -3.14 9.68
N LYS A 173 14.84 -3.14 8.89
CA LYS A 173 15.18 -2.03 8.02
C LYS A 173 14.08 -1.83 6.97
N ASN A 174 13.27 -0.77 7.11
CA ASN A 174 12.13 -0.45 6.25
C ASN A 174 11.02 -1.53 6.24
N PRO A 175 10.22 -1.65 7.33
CA PRO A 175 9.19 -2.69 7.45
C PRO A 175 8.01 -2.52 6.46
N TYR A 176 7.87 -1.34 5.84
CA TYR A 176 6.75 -1.04 4.92
C TYR A 176 6.68 -1.95 3.69
N PHE A 177 7.81 -2.53 3.24
CA PHE A 177 7.79 -3.47 2.12
C PHE A 177 6.97 -4.74 2.42
N LEU A 178 6.82 -5.10 3.71
CA LEU A 178 6.02 -6.25 4.14
C LEU A 178 4.52 -6.04 3.91
N LEU A 179 4.06 -4.78 3.91
CA LEU A 179 2.66 -4.46 3.68
C LEU A 179 2.16 -4.91 2.31
N ARG A 180 3.04 -5.04 1.33
CA ARG A 180 2.73 -5.59 0.00
C ARG A 180 2.25 -7.04 0.08
N TYR A 181 2.77 -7.79 1.03
CA TYR A 181 2.48 -9.21 1.20
C TYR A 181 1.43 -9.51 2.28
N THR A 182 0.75 -8.47 2.80
CA THR A 182 -0.23 -8.62 3.89
C THR A 182 -1.26 -9.71 3.61
N GLY A 183 -1.77 -9.81 2.36
CA GLY A 183 -2.72 -10.85 1.98
C GLY A 183 -2.18 -12.27 2.16
N LEU A 184 -0.91 -12.52 1.79
CA LEU A 184 -0.28 -13.83 1.94
C LEU A 184 0.07 -14.15 3.40
N PHE A 185 0.47 -13.13 4.16
CA PHE A 185 0.72 -13.28 5.61
C PHE A 185 -0.56 -13.51 6.42
N ALA A 186 -1.68 -12.94 6.03
CA ALA A 186 -2.98 -13.08 6.69
C ALA A 186 -3.66 -14.42 6.41
N MET A 187 -3.24 -15.18 5.39
CA MET A 187 -3.81 -16.49 5.07
C MET A 187 -3.51 -17.53 6.16
N GLY A 188 -4.55 -18.26 6.61
CA GLY A 188 -4.44 -19.25 7.67
C GLY A 188 -3.48 -20.40 7.36
N PRO A 189 -3.62 -21.17 6.29
CA PRO A 189 -2.60 -22.15 5.90
C PRO A 189 -1.48 -21.47 5.13
N ARG A 190 -0.26 -21.48 5.70
CA ARG A 190 0.94 -20.97 5.05
C ARG A 190 1.42 -21.98 4.01
N SER A 191 1.14 -21.75 2.72
CA SER A 191 1.46 -22.66 1.63
C SER A 191 2.87 -22.44 1.08
N ALA A 192 3.49 -23.49 0.50
CA ALA A 192 4.76 -23.39 -0.22
C ALA A 192 4.66 -22.41 -1.41
N ALA A 193 3.55 -22.42 -2.15
CA ALA A 193 3.31 -21.49 -3.25
C ALA A 193 3.26 -20.03 -2.80
N GLY A 194 2.70 -19.76 -1.60
CA GLY A 194 2.70 -18.41 -1.02
C GLY A 194 4.12 -17.94 -0.69
N LEU A 195 4.96 -18.80 -0.10
CA LEU A 195 6.37 -18.48 0.16
C LEU A 195 7.15 -18.27 -1.14
N GLU A 196 6.93 -19.12 -2.15
CA GLU A 196 7.53 -19.01 -3.48
C GLU A 196 7.19 -17.64 -4.12
N THR A 197 5.93 -17.22 -4.04
CA THR A 197 5.47 -15.93 -4.57
C THR A 197 6.15 -14.75 -3.86
N ILE A 198 6.19 -14.78 -2.52
CA ILE A 198 6.84 -13.73 -1.72
C ILE A 198 8.32 -13.63 -2.07
N LEU A 199 9.03 -14.76 -2.08
CA LEU A 199 10.47 -14.77 -2.34
C LEU A 199 10.80 -14.38 -3.79
N SER A 200 10.03 -14.85 -4.77
CA SER A 200 10.23 -14.47 -6.18
C SER A 200 10.08 -12.97 -6.40
N ASP A 201 9.06 -12.34 -5.81
CA ASP A 201 8.82 -10.91 -5.94
C ASP A 201 9.83 -10.08 -5.12
N ALA A 202 10.11 -10.47 -3.88
CA ALA A 202 10.97 -9.69 -2.99
C ALA A 202 12.45 -9.74 -3.37
N LEU A 203 12.93 -10.84 -3.92
CA LEU A 203 14.33 -11.03 -4.28
C LEU A 203 14.65 -10.54 -5.70
N GLY A 204 13.64 -10.57 -6.60
CA GLY A 204 13.85 -10.21 -8.01
C GLY A 204 14.96 -11.02 -8.68
N ALA A 205 15.19 -12.26 -8.23
CA ALA A 205 16.33 -13.09 -8.59
C ALA A 205 15.94 -14.30 -9.46
N GLY A 206 15.11 -14.07 -10.49
CA GLY A 206 14.68 -15.15 -11.35
C GLY A 206 13.63 -16.08 -10.72
N LYS A 207 13.62 -17.35 -11.13
CA LYS A 207 12.65 -18.33 -10.64
C LYS A 207 13.05 -18.85 -9.27
N VAL A 208 12.12 -18.75 -8.30
CA VAL A 208 12.22 -19.41 -6.99
C VAL A 208 11.31 -20.61 -6.99
N GLU A 209 11.76 -21.75 -6.51
CA GLU A 209 11.01 -23.01 -6.39
C GLU A 209 11.18 -23.58 -4.99
N ILE A 210 10.08 -24.01 -4.38
CA ILE A 210 10.11 -24.62 -3.05
C ILE A 210 9.83 -26.11 -3.15
N ILE A 211 10.85 -26.92 -2.82
CA ILE A 211 10.72 -28.37 -2.76
C ILE A 211 10.39 -28.76 -1.33
N GLN A 212 9.14 -29.22 -1.15
CA GLN A 212 8.67 -29.72 0.12
C GLN A 212 9.20 -31.12 0.43
N LEU A 213 9.12 -31.53 1.69
CA LEU A 213 9.48 -32.87 2.14
C LEU A 213 10.92 -33.26 1.77
N ALA A 214 11.85 -32.34 1.94
CA ALA A 214 13.26 -32.61 1.68
C ALA A 214 13.77 -33.67 2.68
N GLU A 215 14.39 -34.72 2.14
CA GLU A 215 14.96 -35.82 2.96
C GLU A 215 16.09 -35.27 3.84
N GLN A 216 15.98 -35.49 5.13
CA GLN A 216 17.01 -35.20 6.12
C GLN A 216 17.53 -36.48 6.75
N LYS A 217 18.84 -36.50 7.02
CA LYS A 217 19.50 -37.54 7.80
C LYS A 217 19.83 -36.98 9.17
N GLY A 218 19.04 -37.32 10.18
CA GLY A 218 19.31 -36.97 11.55
C GLY A 218 20.08 -38.06 12.27
N LEU A 219 20.99 -37.69 13.16
CA LEU A 219 21.61 -38.64 14.10
C LEU A 219 20.56 -39.04 15.14
N ILE A 220 20.47 -40.35 15.42
CA ILE A 220 19.60 -40.85 16.48
C ILE A 220 20.31 -40.53 17.81
N PRO A 221 19.68 -39.80 18.74
CA PRO A 221 20.24 -39.57 20.08
C PRO A 221 20.52 -40.88 20.80
N ASP A 222 21.55 -40.90 21.62
CA ASP A 222 22.01 -42.14 22.27
C ASP A 222 20.96 -42.75 23.20
N ASP A 223 20.11 -41.94 23.79
CA ASP A 223 18.97 -42.35 24.66
C ASP A 223 17.81 -43.00 23.87
N GLN A 224 17.75 -42.79 22.53
CA GLN A 224 16.72 -43.35 21.66
C GLN A 224 17.25 -44.52 20.81
N LYS A 225 18.52 -44.85 20.91
CA LYS A 225 19.09 -45.99 20.21
C LYS A 225 18.67 -47.32 20.82
N ALA A 226 18.27 -48.24 19.96
CA ALA A 226 17.95 -49.60 20.34
C ALA A 226 19.21 -50.41 20.62
N TYR A 227 19.32 -51.00 21.81
CA TYR A 227 20.38 -51.90 22.22
C TYR A 227 19.84 -53.27 22.65
N LEU A 228 20.54 -54.31 22.34
CA LEU A 228 20.16 -55.66 22.73
C LEU A 228 20.08 -55.78 24.29
N GLY A 229 18.97 -56.24 24.81
CA GLY A 229 18.73 -56.38 26.25
C GLY A 229 18.15 -55.12 26.94
N CYS A 230 17.91 -54.06 26.22
CA CYS A 230 17.21 -52.88 26.72
C CYS A 230 15.69 -53.01 26.51
N ASN A 231 14.92 -52.18 27.23
CA ASN A 231 13.46 -52.19 27.18
C ASN A 231 13.00 -51.56 25.85
N ILE A 232 12.88 -52.40 24.80
CA ILE A 232 12.56 -51.97 23.43
C ILE A 232 11.33 -52.74 22.95
N ASP A 233 10.30 -52.00 22.59
CA ASP A 233 9.07 -52.55 21.99
C ASP A 233 9.12 -52.42 20.49
N LEU A 234 9.02 -53.56 19.78
CA LEU A 234 9.00 -53.57 18.31
C LEU A 234 7.77 -52.81 17.79
N GLY A 235 8.00 -51.85 16.89
CA GLY A 235 6.95 -51.01 16.32
C GLY A 235 6.55 -49.78 17.13
N ALA A 236 7.06 -49.62 18.35
CA ALA A 236 6.78 -48.46 19.18
C ALA A 236 8.00 -47.53 19.37
N ASN A 237 9.13 -48.06 19.85
CA ASN A 237 10.31 -47.24 20.19
C ASN A 237 11.63 -47.83 19.65
N SER A 238 11.57 -48.86 18.78
CA SER A 238 12.76 -49.54 18.24
C SER A 238 13.35 -48.77 17.04
N LEU A 239 14.38 -47.97 17.31
CA LEU A 239 15.18 -47.30 16.25
C LEU A 239 16.52 -48.02 16.08
N LEU A 240 16.73 -48.62 14.88
CA LEU A 240 17.95 -49.35 14.56
C LEU A 240 18.91 -48.46 13.75
N GLY A 241 20.19 -48.49 14.11
CA GLY A 241 21.25 -47.78 13.41
C GLY A 241 21.69 -46.49 14.06
N ARG A 242 22.49 -45.69 13.36
CA ARG A 242 23.04 -44.43 13.87
C ARG A 242 22.31 -43.19 13.34
N GLN A 243 21.58 -43.36 12.22
CA GLN A 243 20.91 -42.28 11.53
C GLN A 243 19.46 -42.66 11.19
N SER A 244 18.56 -41.73 11.34
CA SER A 244 17.18 -41.80 10.87
C SER A 244 17.01 -40.89 9.65
N ARG A 245 16.22 -41.35 8.67
CA ARG A 245 15.80 -40.51 7.54
C ARG A 245 14.41 -40.01 7.82
N THR A 246 14.24 -38.70 7.78
CA THR A 246 12.93 -38.06 7.91
C THR A 246 12.73 -37.13 6.75
N SER A 247 11.50 -37.07 6.24
CA SER A 247 11.09 -36.09 5.22
C SER A 247 10.16 -35.02 5.82
N THR A 248 9.79 -35.17 7.10
CA THR A 248 8.91 -34.22 7.78
C THR A 248 9.75 -33.15 8.49
N GLY A 249 9.43 -31.87 8.23
CA GLY A 249 10.06 -30.75 8.92
C GLY A 249 11.16 -30.04 8.15
N ALA A 250 11.49 -30.47 6.93
CA ALA A 250 12.47 -29.80 6.07
C ALA A 250 11.95 -29.51 4.67
N PHE A 251 12.44 -28.44 4.09
CA PHE A 251 12.21 -28.08 2.70
C PHE A 251 13.47 -27.46 2.06
N ARG A 252 13.46 -27.32 0.75
CA ARG A 252 14.56 -26.71 0.02
C ARG A 252 14.03 -25.53 -0.82
N ILE A 253 14.73 -24.42 -0.74
CA ILE A 253 14.50 -23.23 -1.57
C ILE A 253 15.52 -23.27 -2.69
N LYS A 254 15.07 -23.43 -3.94
CA LYS A 254 15.91 -23.34 -5.13
C LYS A 254 15.71 -22.00 -5.80
N ILE A 255 16.81 -21.31 -6.09
CA ILE A 255 16.81 -19.98 -6.72
C ILE A 255 17.66 -20.06 -7.98
N GLY A 256 17.14 -19.58 -9.09
CA GLY A 256 17.89 -19.46 -10.32
C GLY A 256 17.39 -20.28 -11.50
N PRO A 257 18.11 -20.24 -12.63
CA PRO A 257 19.49 -19.73 -12.79
C PRO A 257 19.62 -18.21 -12.60
N VAL A 258 20.74 -17.75 -12.02
CA VAL A 258 21.04 -16.34 -11.76
C VAL A 258 22.43 -15.97 -12.25
N SER A 259 22.66 -14.67 -12.54
CA SER A 259 23.98 -14.13 -12.89
C SER A 259 24.93 -14.11 -11.69
N GLU A 260 26.24 -13.98 -11.96
CA GLU A 260 27.27 -13.97 -10.92
C GLU A 260 27.06 -12.88 -9.87
N ASP A 261 26.70 -11.66 -10.27
CA ASP A 261 26.45 -10.54 -9.35
C ASP A 261 25.27 -10.83 -8.42
N VAL A 262 24.21 -11.42 -8.96
CA VAL A 262 23.03 -11.83 -8.19
C VAL A 262 23.40 -12.98 -7.26
N PHE A 263 24.18 -13.95 -7.73
CA PHE A 263 24.65 -15.07 -6.90
C PHE A 263 25.43 -14.59 -5.69
N ARG A 264 26.38 -13.67 -5.87
CA ARG A 264 27.19 -13.09 -4.78
C ARG A 264 26.34 -12.39 -3.73
N SER A 265 25.22 -11.77 -4.12
CA SER A 265 24.31 -11.09 -3.20
C SER A 265 23.51 -12.03 -2.27
N PHE A 266 23.60 -13.34 -2.46
CA PHE A 266 23.03 -14.36 -1.57
C PHE A 266 24.03 -14.90 -0.54
N PHE A 267 25.26 -14.39 -0.48
CA PHE A 267 26.20 -14.77 0.58
C PHE A 267 25.75 -14.21 1.95
N PRO A 268 26.08 -14.91 3.04
CA PRO A 268 25.77 -14.46 4.39
C PRO A 268 26.28 -13.05 4.68
N GLY A 269 25.39 -12.18 5.16
CA GLY A 269 25.69 -10.75 5.40
C GLY A 269 25.31 -9.81 4.26
N GLU A 270 24.90 -10.34 3.10
CA GLU A 270 24.45 -9.55 1.99
C GLU A 270 22.93 -9.28 2.05
N THR A 271 22.51 -8.20 1.40
CA THR A 271 21.13 -7.68 1.51
C THR A 271 20.05 -8.66 1.04
N ARG A 272 20.32 -9.47 -0.01
CA ARG A 272 19.34 -10.45 -0.50
C ARG A 272 19.28 -11.68 0.40
N HIS A 273 20.39 -12.11 0.96
CA HIS A 273 20.43 -13.18 1.94
C HIS A 273 19.62 -12.81 3.18
N ASP A 274 19.87 -11.64 3.77
CA ASP A 274 19.19 -11.20 4.97
C ASP A 274 17.67 -11.05 4.74
N ARG A 275 17.27 -10.53 3.58
CA ARG A 275 15.87 -10.43 3.18
C ARG A 275 15.21 -11.81 3.01
N LEU A 276 15.91 -12.77 2.41
CA LEU A 276 15.43 -14.14 2.26
C LEU A 276 15.20 -14.78 3.63
N VAL A 277 16.16 -14.69 4.52
CA VAL A 277 16.07 -15.24 5.88
C VAL A 277 14.93 -14.60 6.66
N LEU A 278 14.81 -13.27 6.60
CA LEU A 278 13.75 -12.54 7.27
C LEU A 278 12.36 -12.97 6.78
N LEU A 279 12.13 -12.94 5.47
CA LEU A 279 10.83 -13.30 4.89
C LEU A 279 10.47 -14.76 5.16
N THR A 280 11.43 -15.66 5.05
CA THR A 280 11.21 -17.08 5.34
C THR A 280 10.83 -17.28 6.81
N LYS A 281 11.56 -16.69 7.75
CA LYS A 281 11.25 -16.78 9.19
C LYS A 281 9.88 -16.18 9.53
N LEU A 282 9.52 -15.03 8.97
CA LEU A 282 8.23 -14.39 9.21
C LEU A 282 7.06 -15.18 8.61
N TYR A 283 7.29 -15.81 7.46
CA TYR A 283 6.24 -16.57 6.80
C TYR A 283 5.97 -17.91 7.46
N LEU A 284 6.99 -18.58 8.01
CA LEU A 284 6.84 -19.88 8.64
C LEU A 284 6.13 -19.76 10.01
N SER A 285 5.04 -20.52 10.20
CA SER A 285 4.31 -20.59 11.46
C SER A 285 4.96 -21.55 12.47
N ARG A 286 5.88 -22.41 12.01
CA ARG A 286 6.62 -23.39 12.82
C ARG A 286 8.09 -23.36 12.40
N PRO A 287 9.02 -23.71 13.28
CA PRO A 287 10.43 -23.81 12.93
C PRO A 287 10.67 -25.04 12.03
N PHE A 288 10.75 -24.80 10.73
CA PHE A 288 11.20 -25.79 9.75
C PHE A 288 12.67 -25.58 9.46
N GLU A 289 13.40 -26.69 9.25
CA GLU A 289 14.74 -26.61 8.70
C GLU A 289 14.66 -26.41 7.18
N TYR A 290 15.52 -25.54 6.64
CA TYR A 290 15.54 -25.33 5.20
C TYR A 290 16.96 -25.17 4.66
N VAL A 291 17.14 -25.61 3.42
CA VAL A 291 18.39 -25.47 2.68
C VAL A 291 18.12 -24.54 1.50
N VAL A 292 19.01 -23.55 1.32
CA VAL A 292 18.98 -22.66 0.16
C VAL A 292 19.97 -23.14 -0.88
N GLU A 293 19.49 -23.43 -2.08
CA GLU A 293 20.27 -23.83 -3.24
C GLU A 293 20.18 -22.71 -4.29
N VAL A 294 21.26 -21.99 -4.51
CA VAL A 294 21.34 -20.94 -5.55
C VAL A 294 22.11 -21.52 -6.73
N ARG A 295 21.54 -21.40 -7.93
CA ARG A 295 22.16 -21.93 -9.17
C ARG A 295 22.63 -20.78 -10.03
N LEU A 296 23.92 -20.84 -10.38
CA LEU A 296 24.51 -19.92 -11.33
C LEU A 296 24.09 -20.31 -12.76
N ASP A 297 23.99 -19.31 -13.66
CA ASP A 297 23.70 -19.57 -15.06
C ASP A 297 24.85 -20.35 -15.71
N ARG A 298 24.51 -21.21 -16.66
CA ARG A 298 25.53 -22.11 -17.32
C ARG A 298 26.55 -21.33 -18.13
N GLU A 299 26.19 -20.18 -18.68
CA GLU A 299 27.11 -19.33 -19.45
C GLU A 299 28.14 -18.60 -18.58
N GLU A 300 27.90 -18.50 -17.27
CA GLU A 300 28.77 -17.84 -16.30
C GLU A 300 29.45 -18.87 -15.33
N GLN A 301 29.32 -20.14 -15.59
CA GLN A 301 30.07 -21.18 -14.83
C GLN A 301 31.53 -21.18 -15.22
N PRO A 302 32.48 -21.12 -14.25
CA PRO A 302 33.92 -21.15 -14.51
C PRO A 302 34.38 -22.46 -15.11
#